data_308676a566aa7db4354e72e314c82a06
#
_entry.id   308676a566aa7db4354e72e314c82a06
#
_cell.length_a   1.000
_cell.length_b   1.000
_cell.length_c   1.000
_cell.angle_alpha   90.00
_cell.angle_beta   90.00
_cell.angle_gamma   90.00
#
_symmetry.space_group_name_H-M   'P 1'
#
loop_
_entity.id
_entity.type
_entity.pdbx_description
1 polymer ?
#
loop_
_entity_poly.entity_id
_entity_poly.type
_entity_poly.pdbx_seq_one_letter_code
_entity_poly.pdbx_strand_id
1 'polypeptide(L)'
;MQKILQKKWVAMACAVLCTVLWGSAYPVIKYGYAVMQTETTADKLMFAGVRFFLAGLMVFVFAWIKNRRVPTVPKNRVGGVLLYGSLQTGLMYIFNYIGVANTTATKTSIITAASAFFAVIFAPLFFKDEKLTALKIIGVIVGMAGILLINNNALDGFSFMGEGLVLISTLLNTAGSFVGKRVSKGIVYESTAYQLMFGGAMILILAVFMGGRFVLSVQSVLIVLYLAFVSAAAFTLWTALLVLHEAGQILVFNMLIPVTGAIWSFFILGERQILEPLYLVSILLTAAGIILVNMKRSEKK
;
A
#
# COMPACT_ATOMS: atom_id res chain seq x y z
N MET A 1 -19.58 9.88 8.70
CA MET A 1 -18.47 9.49 7.82
C MET A 1 -18.79 8.25 6.99
N GLN A 2 -19.28 7.13 7.56
CA GLN A 2 -19.58 5.90 6.78
C GLN A 2 -20.58 6.14 5.64
N LYS A 3 -21.71 6.83 5.86
CA LYS A 3 -22.70 7.15 4.81
C LYS A 3 -22.13 7.92 3.62
N ILE A 4 -21.15 8.78 3.87
CA ILE A 4 -20.47 9.56 2.81
C ILE A 4 -19.53 8.65 2.01
N LEU A 5 -18.73 7.82 2.67
CA LEU A 5 -17.80 6.88 2.06
C LEU A 5 -18.49 5.77 1.25
N GLN A 6 -19.79 5.50 1.48
CA GLN A 6 -20.59 4.59 0.67
C GLN A 6 -20.89 5.11 -0.75
N LYS A 7 -20.82 6.44 -0.96
CA LYS A 7 -21.01 7.01 -2.30
C LYS A 7 -19.79 6.66 -3.16
N LYS A 8 -20.02 6.01 -4.29
CA LYS A 8 -18.95 5.48 -5.17
C LYS A 8 -17.93 6.55 -5.57
N TRP A 9 -18.37 7.71 -5.99
CA TRP A 9 -17.47 8.79 -6.40
C TRP A 9 -16.60 9.31 -5.24
N VAL A 10 -17.16 9.36 -4.00
CA VAL A 10 -16.38 9.72 -2.79
C VAL A 10 -15.36 8.65 -2.50
N ALA A 11 -15.74 7.38 -2.59
CA ALA A 11 -14.81 6.26 -2.39
C ALA A 11 -13.65 6.31 -3.39
N MET A 12 -13.93 6.58 -4.67
CA MET A 12 -12.90 6.74 -5.70
C MET A 12 -11.98 7.92 -5.40
N ALA A 13 -12.53 9.10 -5.05
CA ALA A 13 -11.71 10.26 -4.66
C ALA A 13 -10.85 9.98 -3.43
N CYS A 14 -11.39 9.30 -2.44
CA CYS A 14 -10.63 8.88 -1.25
C CYS A 14 -9.55 7.83 -1.58
N ALA A 15 -9.81 6.91 -2.50
CA ALA A 15 -8.80 5.95 -2.95
C ALA A 15 -7.65 6.66 -3.68
N VAL A 16 -7.96 7.62 -4.56
CA VAL A 16 -6.95 8.48 -5.19
C VAL A 16 -6.15 9.26 -4.14
N LEU A 17 -6.81 9.85 -3.14
CA LEU A 17 -6.13 10.54 -2.05
C LEU A 17 -5.14 9.60 -1.32
N CYS A 18 -5.53 8.36 -1.03
CA CYS A 18 -4.62 7.38 -0.42
C CYS A 18 -3.40 7.11 -1.31
N THR A 19 -3.57 6.97 -2.64
CA THR A 19 -2.45 6.75 -3.55
C THR A 19 -1.55 7.97 -3.68
N VAL A 20 -2.10 9.19 -3.64
CA VAL A 20 -1.32 10.44 -3.60
C VAL A 20 -0.49 10.51 -2.31
N LEU A 21 -1.09 10.17 -1.17
CA LEU A 21 -0.36 10.11 0.12
C LEU A 21 0.76 9.06 0.08
N TRP A 22 0.49 7.84 -0.40
CA TRP A 22 1.54 6.82 -0.52
C TRP A 22 2.59 7.18 -1.56
N GLY A 23 2.20 7.81 -2.67
CA GLY A 23 3.13 8.31 -3.67
C GLY A 23 4.12 9.32 -3.09
N SER A 24 3.66 10.24 -2.23
CA SER A 24 4.52 11.22 -1.57
C SER A 24 5.55 10.57 -0.62
N ALA A 25 5.25 9.37 -0.11
CA ALA A 25 6.18 8.67 0.77
C ALA A 25 7.48 8.26 0.07
N TYR A 26 7.45 7.92 -1.24
CA TYR A 26 8.63 7.43 -1.94
C TYR A 26 9.81 8.42 -1.96
N PRO A 27 9.64 9.67 -2.46
CA PRO A 27 10.72 10.63 -2.45
C PRO A 27 11.14 11.04 -1.04
N VAL A 28 10.20 11.11 -0.09
CA VAL A 28 10.51 11.43 1.30
C VAL A 28 11.30 10.30 1.99
N ILE A 29 11.02 9.01 1.68
CA ILE A 29 11.81 7.87 2.15
C ILE A 29 13.23 7.96 1.57
N LYS A 30 13.36 8.24 0.26
CA LYS A 30 14.68 8.39 -0.40
C LYS A 30 15.50 9.52 0.24
N TYR A 31 14.86 10.66 0.49
CA TYR A 31 15.49 11.77 1.23
C TYR A 31 15.85 11.37 2.66
N GLY A 32 14.97 10.63 3.36
CA GLY A 32 15.22 10.13 4.71
C GLY A 32 16.42 9.18 4.80
N TYR A 33 16.60 8.33 3.79
CA TYR A 33 17.76 7.45 3.71
C TYR A 33 19.08 8.24 3.60
N ALA A 34 19.08 9.31 2.82
CA ALA A 34 20.26 10.19 2.70
C ALA A 34 20.55 10.90 4.03
N VAL A 35 19.53 11.46 4.70
CA VAL A 35 19.68 12.16 5.99
C VAL A 35 20.19 11.23 7.10
N MET A 36 19.70 9.99 7.14
CA MET A 36 20.05 9.00 8.18
C MET A 36 21.22 8.09 7.79
N GLN A 37 21.82 8.32 6.63
CA GLN A 37 22.90 7.46 6.10
C GLN A 37 22.53 5.96 6.13
N THR A 38 21.30 5.67 5.67
CA THR A 38 20.69 4.34 5.73
C THR A 38 21.22 3.48 4.58
N GLU A 39 22.27 2.70 4.81
CA GLU A 39 22.94 1.93 3.76
C GLU A 39 22.44 0.49 3.70
N THR A 40 22.31 -0.15 4.86
CA THR A 40 21.98 -1.58 4.95
C THR A 40 20.46 -1.85 4.88
N THR A 41 20.10 -3.06 4.49
CA THR A 41 18.69 -3.52 4.56
C THR A 41 18.17 -3.49 6.01
N ALA A 42 19.03 -3.77 7.00
CA ALA A 42 18.68 -3.70 8.41
C ALA A 42 18.30 -2.28 8.85
N ASP A 43 19.04 -1.25 8.41
CA ASP A 43 18.74 0.14 8.71
C ASP A 43 17.42 0.59 8.05
N LYS A 44 17.18 0.14 6.79
CA LYS A 44 15.92 0.41 6.08
C LYS A 44 14.71 -0.24 6.80
N LEU A 45 14.88 -1.46 7.30
CA LEU A 45 13.86 -2.13 8.12
C LEU A 45 13.65 -1.40 9.45
N MET A 46 14.72 -0.95 10.11
CA MET A 46 14.63 -0.15 11.34
C MET A 46 13.78 1.10 11.12
N PHE A 47 14.09 1.86 10.07
CA PHE A 47 13.34 3.05 9.67
C PHE A 47 11.86 2.74 9.39
N ALA A 48 11.59 1.68 8.63
CA ALA A 48 10.22 1.27 8.32
C ALA A 48 9.45 0.81 9.56
N GLY A 49 10.08 0.03 10.43
CA GLY A 49 9.45 -0.46 11.65
C GLY A 49 9.08 0.67 12.61
N VAL A 50 9.97 1.63 12.84
CA VAL A 50 9.68 2.84 13.64
C VAL A 50 8.51 3.59 13.05
N ARG A 51 8.51 3.83 11.73
CA ARG A 51 7.45 4.55 11.01
C ARG A 51 6.08 3.88 11.20
N PHE A 52 6.00 2.57 10.97
CA PHE A 52 4.72 1.85 11.04
C PHE A 52 4.22 1.69 12.47
N PHE A 53 5.12 1.46 13.43
CA PHE A 53 4.74 1.40 14.83
C PHE A 53 4.17 2.74 15.31
N LEU A 54 4.83 3.86 14.98
CA LEU A 54 4.34 5.21 15.28
C LEU A 54 3.03 5.52 14.56
N ALA A 55 2.88 5.09 13.30
CA ALA A 55 1.61 5.24 12.58
C ALA A 55 0.45 4.54 13.31
N GLY A 56 0.69 3.31 13.77
CA GLY A 56 -0.31 2.57 14.56
C GLY A 56 -0.64 3.29 15.87
N LEU A 57 0.37 3.83 16.55
CA LEU A 57 0.17 4.63 17.77
C LEU A 57 -0.63 5.91 17.49
N MET A 58 -0.37 6.60 16.38
CA MET A 58 -1.17 7.78 15.98
C MET A 58 -2.64 7.41 15.75
N VAL A 59 -2.93 6.30 15.07
CA VAL A 59 -4.31 5.83 14.87
C VAL A 59 -4.95 5.43 16.19
N PHE A 60 -4.20 4.79 17.09
CA PHE A 60 -4.67 4.41 18.42
C PHE A 60 -5.07 5.63 19.24
N VAL A 61 -4.19 6.64 19.33
CA VAL A 61 -4.45 7.89 20.05
C VAL A 61 -5.63 8.63 19.46
N PHE A 62 -5.70 8.72 18.11
CA PHE A 62 -6.84 9.32 17.43
C PHE A 62 -8.16 8.61 17.77
N ALA A 63 -8.18 7.28 17.73
CA ALA A 63 -9.37 6.49 18.06
C ALA A 63 -9.77 6.67 19.54
N TRP A 64 -8.80 6.73 20.42
CA TRP A 64 -9.02 6.98 21.86
C TRP A 64 -9.68 8.33 22.11
N ILE A 65 -9.10 9.39 21.56
CA ILE A 65 -9.65 10.77 21.70
C ILE A 65 -11.06 10.84 21.12
N LYS A 66 -11.26 10.29 19.91
CA LYS A 66 -12.53 10.33 19.19
C LYS A 66 -13.64 9.58 19.91
N ASN A 67 -13.36 8.40 20.43
CA ASN A 67 -14.35 7.52 21.04
C ASN A 67 -14.45 7.71 22.57
N ARG A 68 -13.56 8.50 23.17
CA ARG A 68 -13.41 8.71 24.62
C ARG A 68 -13.31 7.40 25.43
N ARG A 69 -12.81 6.36 24.81
CA ARG A 69 -12.57 5.04 25.39
C ARG A 69 -11.33 4.41 24.75
N VAL A 70 -10.63 3.60 25.54
CA VAL A 70 -9.46 2.88 25.03
C VAL A 70 -9.89 1.98 23.83
N PRO A 71 -9.22 2.12 22.68
CA PRO A 71 -9.50 1.26 21.53
C PRO A 71 -9.21 -0.21 21.87
N THR A 72 -10.21 -1.06 21.73
CA THR A 72 -10.08 -2.49 22.01
C THR A 72 -10.57 -3.31 20.83
N VAL A 73 -9.88 -4.42 20.58
CA VAL A 73 -10.30 -5.42 19.59
C VAL A 73 -11.08 -6.52 20.31
N PRO A 74 -12.28 -6.91 19.85
CA PRO A 74 -13.02 -8.03 20.40
C PRO A 74 -12.16 -9.31 20.44
N LYS A 75 -12.21 -10.07 21.54
CA LYS A 75 -11.36 -11.24 21.78
C LYS A 75 -11.37 -12.23 20.60
N ASN A 76 -12.55 -12.47 20.03
CA ASN A 76 -12.73 -13.38 18.88
C ASN A 76 -12.13 -12.85 17.56
N ARG A 77 -11.69 -11.59 17.49
CA ARG A 77 -11.07 -10.97 16.30
C ARG A 77 -9.58 -10.70 16.47
N VAL A 78 -9.02 -10.84 17.67
CA VAL A 78 -7.61 -10.56 17.96
C VAL A 78 -6.69 -11.33 17.00
N GLY A 79 -6.85 -12.64 16.88
CA GLY A 79 -6.06 -13.46 15.96
C GLY A 79 -6.15 -13.02 14.50
N GLY A 80 -7.34 -12.58 14.05
CA GLY A 80 -7.52 -12.03 12.72
C GLY A 80 -6.82 -10.68 12.50
N VAL A 81 -6.82 -9.80 13.52
CA VAL A 81 -6.12 -8.51 13.45
C VAL A 81 -4.60 -8.70 13.49
N LEU A 82 -4.11 -9.65 14.28
CA LEU A 82 -2.68 -10.02 14.27
C LEU A 82 -2.26 -10.59 12.91
N LEU A 83 -3.07 -11.50 12.34
CA LEU A 83 -2.84 -12.01 10.98
C LEU A 83 -2.85 -10.88 9.94
N TYR A 84 -3.79 -9.94 10.06
CA TYR A 84 -3.83 -8.74 9.21
C TYR A 84 -2.53 -7.94 9.31
N GLY A 85 -2.05 -7.67 10.52
CA GLY A 85 -0.78 -6.96 10.76
C GLY A 85 0.44 -7.71 10.24
N SER A 86 0.46 -9.04 10.42
CA SER A 86 1.53 -9.88 9.88
C SER A 86 1.59 -9.82 8.35
N LEU A 87 0.45 -9.98 7.68
CA LEU A 87 0.40 -10.05 6.22
C LEU A 87 0.55 -8.67 5.57
N GLN A 88 -0.19 -7.67 6.06
CA GLN A 88 -0.30 -6.35 5.43
C GLN A 88 0.89 -5.43 5.73
N THR A 89 1.51 -5.58 6.88
CA THR A 89 2.61 -4.70 7.32
C THR A 89 3.87 -5.50 7.62
N GLY A 90 3.85 -6.48 8.51
CA GLY A 90 5.05 -7.20 8.94
C GLY A 90 5.77 -7.91 7.79
N LEU A 91 5.27 -9.07 7.40
CA LEU A 91 5.92 -9.92 6.39
C LEU A 91 5.99 -9.23 5.02
N MET A 92 4.91 -8.52 4.62
CA MET A 92 4.88 -7.83 3.33
C MET A 92 6.06 -6.87 3.20
N TYR A 93 6.29 -5.99 4.17
CA TYR A 93 7.38 -5.03 4.09
C TYR A 93 8.76 -5.70 4.29
N ILE A 94 8.89 -6.72 5.14
CA ILE A 94 10.14 -7.48 5.28
C ILE A 94 10.56 -8.05 3.92
N PHE A 95 9.69 -8.80 3.25
CA PHE A 95 9.99 -9.36 1.94
C PHE A 95 10.18 -8.29 0.87
N ASN A 96 9.41 -7.21 0.92
CA ASN A 96 9.56 -6.11 -0.01
C ASN A 96 10.93 -5.45 0.11
N TYR A 97 11.38 -5.08 1.31
CA TYR A 97 12.67 -4.41 1.51
C TYR A 97 13.85 -5.29 1.14
N ILE A 98 13.79 -6.60 1.45
CA ILE A 98 14.83 -7.56 1.06
C ILE A 98 14.81 -7.73 -0.47
N GLY A 99 13.64 -7.88 -1.07
CA GLY A 99 13.49 -8.02 -2.52
C GLY A 99 14.01 -6.82 -3.29
N VAL A 100 13.58 -5.60 -2.89
CA VAL A 100 14.01 -4.33 -3.53
C VAL A 100 15.53 -4.12 -3.42
N ALA A 101 16.17 -4.61 -2.37
CA ALA A 101 17.63 -4.55 -2.25
C ALA A 101 18.37 -5.42 -3.29
N ASN A 102 17.68 -6.40 -3.89
CA ASN A 102 18.23 -7.39 -4.83
C ASN A 102 17.63 -7.29 -6.25
N THR A 103 16.88 -6.24 -6.55
CA THR A 103 16.29 -5.99 -7.87
C THR A 103 16.26 -4.50 -8.20
N THR A 104 15.80 -4.15 -9.40
CA THR A 104 15.66 -2.76 -9.82
C THR A 104 14.35 -2.14 -9.35
N ALA A 105 14.32 -0.82 -9.15
CA ALA A 105 13.10 -0.08 -8.83
C ALA A 105 12.02 -0.27 -9.90
N THR A 106 12.44 -0.37 -11.17
CA THR A 106 11.58 -0.62 -12.33
C THR A 106 10.84 -1.95 -12.23
N LYS A 107 11.57 -3.06 -12.02
CA LYS A 107 10.97 -4.39 -11.83
C LYS A 107 10.06 -4.44 -10.60
N THR A 108 10.49 -3.81 -9.50
CA THR A 108 9.67 -3.68 -8.29
C THR A 108 8.34 -3.00 -8.57
N SER A 109 8.35 -1.89 -9.33
CA SER A 109 7.14 -1.13 -9.68
C SER A 109 6.15 -1.99 -10.48
N ILE A 110 6.63 -2.73 -11.48
CA ILE A 110 5.79 -3.64 -12.30
C ILE A 110 5.15 -4.73 -11.41
N ILE A 111 5.98 -5.41 -10.61
CA ILE A 111 5.51 -6.54 -9.79
C ILE A 111 4.51 -6.06 -8.72
N THR A 112 4.79 -4.93 -8.09
CA THR A 112 3.89 -4.36 -7.07
C THR A 112 2.54 -3.94 -7.68
N ALA A 113 2.54 -3.42 -8.90
CA ALA A 113 1.32 -3.09 -9.61
C ALA A 113 0.45 -4.32 -9.94
N ALA A 114 1.06 -5.51 -10.05
CA ALA A 114 0.32 -6.76 -10.22
C ALA A 114 -0.59 -7.10 -9.03
N SER A 115 -0.45 -6.41 -7.87
CA SER A 115 -1.40 -6.53 -6.75
C SER A 115 -2.85 -6.27 -7.17
N ALA A 116 -3.08 -5.35 -8.09
CA ALA A 116 -4.40 -5.07 -8.63
C ALA A 116 -4.95 -6.25 -9.44
N PHE A 117 -4.10 -6.92 -10.22
CA PHE A 117 -4.45 -8.13 -10.95
C PHE A 117 -4.82 -9.27 -9.99
N PHE A 118 -3.97 -9.54 -8.99
CA PHE A 118 -4.25 -10.54 -7.97
C PHE A 118 -5.53 -10.23 -7.20
N ALA A 119 -5.77 -8.95 -6.87
CA ALA A 119 -6.97 -8.55 -6.17
C ALA A 119 -8.24 -8.84 -6.98
N VAL A 120 -8.26 -8.50 -8.26
CA VAL A 120 -9.43 -8.70 -9.12
C VAL A 120 -9.71 -10.20 -9.35
N ILE A 121 -8.66 -11.01 -9.54
CA ILE A 121 -8.81 -12.45 -9.80
C ILE A 121 -9.18 -13.20 -8.52
N PHE A 122 -8.54 -12.91 -7.40
CA PHE A 122 -8.74 -13.69 -6.17
C PHE A 122 -9.89 -13.20 -5.32
N ALA A 123 -10.35 -11.93 -5.44
CA ALA A 123 -11.45 -11.42 -4.63
C ALA A 123 -12.72 -12.29 -4.68
N PRO A 124 -13.17 -12.81 -5.83
CA PRO A 124 -14.35 -13.69 -5.90
C PRO A 124 -14.21 -15.00 -5.15
N LEU A 125 -12.99 -15.50 -4.95
CA LEU A 125 -12.72 -16.72 -4.18
C LEU A 125 -12.90 -16.49 -2.67
N PHE A 126 -12.67 -15.26 -2.22
CA PHE A 126 -12.75 -14.89 -0.80
C PHE A 126 -14.07 -14.20 -0.44
N PHE A 127 -14.73 -13.55 -1.39
CA PHE A 127 -15.95 -12.75 -1.19
C PHE A 127 -17.02 -13.16 -2.20
N LYS A 128 -18.04 -13.87 -1.72
CA LYS A 128 -19.14 -14.39 -2.55
C LYS A 128 -19.92 -13.32 -3.31
N ASP A 129 -19.91 -12.08 -2.77
CA ASP A 129 -20.62 -10.93 -3.36
C ASP A 129 -19.81 -10.25 -4.47
N GLU A 130 -18.53 -10.59 -4.63
CA GLU A 130 -17.65 -10.04 -5.65
C GLU A 130 -17.58 -10.97 -6.86
N LYS A 131 -17.87 -10.43 -8.06
CA LYS A 131 -17.87 -11.21 -9.30
C LYS A 131 -16.69 -10.80 -10.19
N LEU A 132 -16.06 -11.79 -10.82
CA LEU A 132 -15.11 -11.57 -11.90
C LEU A 132 -15.90 -11.28 -13.18
N THR A 133 -15.70 -10.09 -13.75
CA THR A 133 -16.36 -9.69 -14.99
C THR A 133 -15.32 -9.42 -16.08
N ALA A 134 -15.72 -9.54 -17.35
CA ALA A 134 -14.83 -9.22 -18.48
C ALA A 134 -14.27 -7.78 -18.39
N LEU A 135 -15.09 -6.82 -17.95
CA LEU A 135 -14.65 -5.43 -17.77
C LEU A 135 -13.54 -5.31 -16.71
N LYS A 136 -13.63 -6.08 -15.61
CA LYS A 136 -12.58 -6.09 -14.59
C LYS A 136 -11.27 -6.65 -15.14
N ILE A 137 -11.34 -7.74 -15.91
CA ILE A 137 -10.15 -8.36 -16.53
C ILE A 137 -9.52 -7.41 -17.55
N ILE A 138 -10.33 -6.88 -18.49
CA ILE A 138 -9.85 -5.93 -19.50
C ILE A 138 -9.25 -4.69 -18.82
N GLY A 139 -9.91 -4.16 -17.81
CA GLY A 139 -9.43 -2.98 -17.08
C GLY A 139 -8.07 -3.21 -16.42
N VAL A 140 -7.86 -4.37 -15.80
CA VAL A 140 -6.54 -4.70 -15.21
C VAL A 140 -5.48 -4.88 -16.28
N ILE A 141 -5.80 -5.53 -17.40
CA ILE A 141 -4.85 -5.70 -18.53
C ILE A 141 -4.46 -4.33 -19.09
N VAL A 142 -5.42 -3.44 -19.34
CA VAL A 142 -5.16 -2.09 -19.84
C VAL A 142 -4.31 -1.27 -18.86
N GLY A 143 -4.65 -1.33 -17.57
CA GLY A 143 -3.89 -0.62 -16.54
C GLY A 143 -2.45 -1.15 -16.40
N MET A 144 -2.26 -2.47 -16.45
CA MET A 144 -0.93 -3.10 -16.43
C MET A 144 -0.12 -2.75 -17.67
N ALA A 145 -0.75 -2.70 -18.86
CA ALA A 145 -0.06 -2.26 -20.08
C ALA A 145 0.50 -0.83 -19.93
N GLY A 146 -0.25 0.06 -19.26
CA GLY A 146 0.24 1.40 -18.93
C GLY A 146 1.50 1.36 -18.07
N ILE A 147 1.54 0.54 -17.04
CA ILE A 147 2.71 0.41 -16.16
C ILE A 147 3.90 -0.22 -16.87
N LEU A 148 3.66 -1.21 -17.72
CA LEU A 148 4.71 -1.85 -18.53
C LEU A 148 5.34 -0.88 -19.53
N LEU A 149 4.56 0.04 -20.11
CA LEU A 149 5.04 1.05 -21.04
C LEU A 149 6.12 1.96 -20.44
N ILE A 150 5.97 2.39 -19.20
CA ILE A 150 6.97 3.22 -18.53
C ILE A 150 8.26 2.43 -18.24
N ASN A 151 8.15 1.13 -18.16
CA ASN A 151 9.19 0.26 -17.62
C ASN A 151 9.80 -0.66 -18.72
N ASN A 152 9.79 -0.23 -19.99
CA ASN A 152 10.06 -1.04 -21.20
C ASN A 152 11.43 -1.75 -21.26
N ASN A 153 12.39 -1.36 -20.40
CA ASN A 153 13.76 -1.93 -20.41
C ASN A 153 14.03 -2.93 -19.27
N ALA A 154 12.98 -3.46 -18.61
CA ALA A 154 13.13 -4.11 -17.31
C ALA A 154 13.03 -5.65 -17.33
N LEU A 155 13.01 -6.29 -18.49
CA LEU A 155 12.65 -7.72 -18.56
C LEU A 155 13.84 -8.69 -18.55
N ASP A 156 15.07 -8.22 -18.31
CA ASP A 156 16.26 -9.07 -18.34
C ASP A 156 16.47 -9.80 -17.00
N GLY A 157 16.40 -11.12 -17.04
CA GLY A 157 16.71 -12.02 -15.94
C GLY A 157 15.64 -12.02 -14.81
N PHE A 158 15.58 -13.10 -14.06
CA PHE A 158 14.74 -13.25 -12.86
C PHE A 158 15.60 -13.73 -11.69
N SER A 159 15.53 -13.04 -10.58
CA SER A 159 16.16 -13.43 -9.32
C SER A 159 15.08 -13.75 -8.28
N PHE A 160 15.14 -14.92 -7.67
CA PHE A 160 14.21 -15.25 -6.59
C PHE A 160 14.36 -14.30 -5.39
N MET A 161 15.60 -13.94 -5.03
CA MET A 161 15.88 -13.04 -3.92
C MET A 161 15.48 -11.57 -4.21
N GLY A 162 15.37 -11.21 -5.49
CA GLY A 162 14.88 -9.91 -5.94
C GLY A 162 13.37 -9.98 -6.27
N GLU A 163 13.07 -10.28 -7.52
CA GLU A 163 11.71 -10.29 -8.07
C GLU A 163 10.79 -11.29 -7.35
N GLY A 164 11.31 -12.44 -6.95
CA GLY A 164 10.54 -13.47 -6.24
C GLY A 164 10.04 -12.97 -4.88
N LEU A 165 10.89 -12.31 -4.08
CA LEU A 165 10.48 -11.74 -2.79
C LEU A 165 9.53 -10.55 -2.95
N VAL A 166 9.71 -9.71 -3.97
CA VAL A 166 8.74 -8.64 -4.29
C VAL A 166 7.39 -9.23 -4.69
N LEU A 167 7.37 -10.32 -5.46
CA LEU A 167 6.12 -11.00 -5.82
C LEU A 167 5.41 -11.58 -4.59
N ILE A 168 6.16 -12.23 -3.70
CA ILE A 168 5.63 -12.73 -2.42
C ILE A 168 5.05 -11.57 -1.60
N SER A 169 5.77 -10.45 -1.49
CA SER A 169 5.26 -9.27 -0.77
C SER A 169 3.96 -8.74 -1.38
N THR A 170 3.85 -8.74 -2.70
CA THR A 170 2.66 -8.30 -3.43
C THR A 170 1.45 -9.22 -3.18
N LEU A 171 1.68 -10.53 -3.13
CA LEU A 171 0.64 -11.51 -2.76
C LEU A 171 0.22 -11.34 -1.29
N LEU A 172 1.18 -11.13 -0.38
CA LEU A 172 0.91 -10.88 1.04
C LEU A 172 0.10 -9.60 1.25
N ASN A 173 0.40 -8.52 0.49
CA ASN A 173 -0.39 -7.29 0.48
C ASN A 173 -1.84 -7.53 0.08
N THR A 174 -2.06 -8.31 -0.97
CA THR A 174 -3.41 -8.66 -1.44
C THR A 174 -4.15 -9.51 -0.40
N ALA A 175 -3.51 -10.55 0.11
CA ALA A 175 -4.08 -11.42 1.15
C ALA A 175 -4.37 -10.64 2.45
N GLY A 176 -3.44 -9.79 2.88
CA GLY A 176 -3.61 -8.90 4.02
C GLY A 176 -4.81 -7.97 3.85
N SER A 177 -4.99 -7.39 2.66
CA SER A 177 -6.15 -6.55 2.35
C SER A 177 -7.47 -7.32 2.45
N PHE A 178 -7.51 -8.59 2.03
CA PHE A 178 -8.70 -9.44 2.17
C PHE A 178 -9.01 -9.79 3.62
N VAL A 179 -7.97 -10.12 4.41
CA VAL A 179 -8.13 -10.33 5.86
C VAL A 179 -8.60 -9.04 6.52
N GLY A 180 -7.95 -7.91 6.21
CA GLY A 180 -8.30 -6.59 6.71
C GLY A 180 -9.77 -6.23 6.44
N LYS A 181 -10.26 -6.46 5.23
CA LYS A 181 -11.67 -6.26 4.86
C LYS A 181 -12.63 -7.03 5.77
N ARG A 182 -12.30 -8.27 6.13
CA ARG A 182 -13.16 -9.12 6.98
C ARG A 182 -13.11 -8.70 8.46
N VAL A 183 -11.90 -8.56 9.00
CA VAL A 183 -11.73 -8.38 10.46
C VAL A 183 -12.05 -6.98 10.92
N SER A 184 -11.98 -5.98 10.02
CA SER A 184 -12.14 -4.56 10.36
C SER A 184 -13.59 -4.07 10.35
N LYS A 185 -14.57 -4.92 10.00
CA LYS A 185 -16.00 -4.51 10.03
C LYS A 185 -16.40 -4.01 11.42
N GLY A 186 -16.77 -2.72 11.51
CA GLY A 186 -17.20 -2.06 12.75
C GLY A 186 -16.07 -1.65 13.69
N ILE A 187 -14.81 -1.98 13.39
CA ILE A 187 -13.62 -1.68 14.21
C ILE A 187 -12.46 -1.17 13.36
N VAL A 188 -12.72 -0.32 12.38
CA VAL A 188 -11.71 0.14 11.39
C VAL A 188 -10.51 0.81 12.08
N TYR A 189 -10.74 1.70 13.02
CA TYR A 189 -9.66 2.41 13.71
C TYR A 189 -8.84 1.45 14.59
N GLU A 190 -9.53 0.64 15.39
CA GLU A 190 -8.92 -0.33 16.28
C GLU A 190 -8.08 -1.35 15.49
N SER A 191 -8.66 -1.95 14.46
CA SER A 191 -7.95 -2.92 13.62
C SER A 191 -6.76 -2.31 12.90
N THR A 192 -6.88 -1.07 12.39
CA THR A 192 -5.77 -0.39 11.71
C THR A 192 -4.65 -0.01 12.70
N ALA A 193 -5.00 0.47 13.90
CA ALA A 193 -4.02 0.78 14.93
C ALA A 193 -3.19 -0.45 15.30
N TYR A 194 -3.86 -1.53 15.68
CA TYR A 194 -3.18 -2.74 16.14
C TYR A 194 -2.42 -3.47 15.03
N GLN A 195 -2.95 -3.49 13.78
CA GLN A 195 -2.23 -4.11 12.68
C GLN A 195 -0.93 -3.36 12.35
N LEU A 196 -0.95 -2.02 12.34
CA LEU A 196 0.25 -1.21 12.10
C LEU A 196 1.26 -1.34 13.24
N MET A 197 0.80 -1.30 14.50
CA MET A 197 1.68 -1.48 15.67
C MET A 197 2.30 -2.88 15.65
N PHE A 198 1.52 -3.92 15.46
CA PHE A 198 1.99 -5.29 15.45
C PHE A 198 2.94 -5.57 14.29
N GLY A 199 2.55 -5.20 13.07
CA GLY A 199 3.40 -5.35 11.88
C GLY A 199 4.68 -4.51 11.97
N GLY A 200 4.58 -3.27 12.49
CA GLY A 200 5.73 -2.40 12.76
C GLY A 200 6.67 -3.01 13.80
N ALA A 201 6.13 -3.59 14.89
CA ALA A 201 6.93 -4.29 15.89
C ALA A 201 7.65 -5.53 15.31
N MET A 202 7.00 -6.31 14.45
CA MET A 202 7.65 -7.44 13.76
C MET A 202 8.86 -6.98 12.94
N ILE A 203 8.71 -5.88 12.19
CA ILE A 203 9.79 -5.30 11.39
C ILE A 203 10.91 -4.80 12.30
N LEU A 204 10.58 -4.09 13.39
CA LEU A 204 11.56 -3.59 14.38
C LEU A 204 12.36 -4.70 15.03
N ILE A 205 11.69 -5.76 15.46
CA ILE A 205 12.34 -6.92 16.07
C ILE A 205 13.36 -7.51 15.10
N LEU A 206 12.97 -7.75 13.85
CA LEU A 206 13.87 -8.27 12.82
C LEU A 206 15.05 -7.31 12.58
N ALA A 207 14.77 -6.00 12.45
CA ALA A 207 15.79 -4.99 12.23
C ALA A 207 16.83 -4.95 13.34
N VAL A 208 16.40 -5.05 14.61
CA VAL A 208 17.30 -5.14 15.78
C VAL A 208 18.16 -6.39 15.71
N PHE A 209 17.59 -7.57 15.42
CA PHE A 209 18.34 -8.81 15.27
C PHE A 209 19.35 -8.75 14.11
N MET A 210 19.06 -7.99 13.06
CA MET A 210 19.99 -7.79 11.95
C MET A 210 21.04 -6.68 12.22
N GLY A 211 21.03 -6.04 13.39
CA GLY A 211 21.95 -4.95 13.75
C GLY A 211 21.61 -3.61 13.12
N GLY A 212 20.35 -3.40 12.74
CA GLY A 212 19.86 -2.15 12.14
C GLY A 212 20.01 -0.96 13.07
N ARG A 213 20.39 0.18 12.50
CA ARG A 213 20.65 1.43 13.21
C ARG A 213 19.62 2.49 12.84
N PHE A 214 19.36 3.40 13.77
CA PHE A 214 18.51 4.57 13.54
C PHE A 214 19.27 5.82 14.00
N VAL A 215 19.58 6.70 13.06
CA VAL A 215 20.25 7.97 13.38
C VAL A 215 19.20 8.99 13.83
N LEU A 216 19.28 9.36 15.11
CA LEU A 216 18.36 10.31 15.72
C LEU A 216 18.84 11.74 15.46
N SER A 217 18.05 12.52 14.72
CA SER A 217 18.24 13.96 14.49
C SER A 217 16.88 14.62 14.39
N VAL A 218 16.82 15.96 14.50
CA VAL A 218 15.56 16.69 14.30
C VAL A 218 14.97 16.40 12.92
N GLN A 219 15.80 16.34 11.90
CA GLN A 219 15.35 16.04 10.54
C GLN A 219 14.79 14.61 10.42
N SER A 220 15.47 13.59 10.98
CA SER A 220 15.00 12.22 10.95
C SER A 220 13.66 12.04 11.69
N VAL A 221 13.48 12.74 12.82
CA VAL A 221 12.22 12.73 13.57
C VAL A 221 11.08 13.33 12.75
N LEU A 222 11.29 14.49 12.12
CA LEU A 222 10.28 15.15 11.28
C LEU A 222 9.88 14.28 10.08
N ILE A 223 10.87 13.67 9.41
CA ILE A 223 10.64 12.76 8.29
C ILE A 223 9.79 11.55 8.74
N VAL A 224 10.16 10.91 9.85
CA VAL A 224 9.45 9.75 10.36
C VAL A 224 8.03 10.12 10.80
N LEU A 225 7.84 11.25 11.47
CA LEU A 225 6.51 11.72 11.87
C LEU A 225 5.62 12.00 10.67
N TYR A 226 6.15 12.65 9.63
CA TYR A 226 5.41 12.84 8.36
C TYR A 226 4.99 11.50 7.75
N LEU A 227 5.94 10.56 7.60
CA LEU A 227 5.69 9.26 7.01
C LEU A 227 4.75 8.39 7.87
N ALA A 228 4.84 8.51 9.20
CA ALA A 228 3.91 7.86 10.12
C ALA A 228 2.49 8.44 9.96
N PHE A 229 2.36 9.77 9.85
CA PHE A 229 1.08 10.42 9.58
C PHE A 229 0.48 9.97 8.24
N VAL A 230 1.28 9.97 7.15
CA VAL A 230 0.85 9.46 5.84
C VAL A 230 0.36 8.02 5.95
N SER A 231 1.10 7.16 6.64
CA SER A 231 0.71 5.76 6.85
C SER A 231 -0.57 5.65 7.68
N ALA A 232 -0.68 6.37 8.79
CA ALA A 232 -1.86 6.36 9.66
C ALA A 232 -3.13 6.80 8.92
N ALA A 233 -3.06 7.91 8.19
CA ALA A 233 -4.18 8.47 7.44
C ALA A 233 -4.59 7.54 6.28
N ALA A 234 -3.62 7.16 5.43
CA ALA A 234 -3.90 6.36 4.25
C ALA A 234 -4.38 4.95 4.60
N PHE A 235 -3.74 4.22 5.53
CA PHE A 235 -4.19 2.87 5.91
C PHE A 235 -5.55 2.90 6.59
N THR A 236 -5.85 3.92 7.42
CA THR A 236 -7.17 4.03 8.06
C THR A 236 -8.27 4.27 7.03
N LEU A 237 -8.05 5.19 6.09
CA LEU A 237 -9.01 5.48 5.03
C LEU A 237 -9.16 4.28 4.09
N TRP A 238 -8.06 3.66 3.69
CA TRP A 238 -8.04 2.47 2.84
C TRP A 238 -8.79 1.29 3.44
N THR A 239 -8.55 1.00 4.73
CA THR A 239 -9.28 -0.04 5.45
C THR A 239 -10.78 0.25 5.50
N ALA A 240 -11.17 1.52 5.71
CA ALA A 240 -12.57 1.91 5.67
C ALA A 240 -13.20 1.69 4.29
N LEU A 241 -12.48 2.00 3.21
CA LEU A 241 -12.93 1.77 1.84
C LEU A 241 -13.07 0.28 1.53
N LEU A 242 -12.10 -0.54 1.91
CA LEU A 242 -12.15 -1.99 1.72
C LEU A 242 -13.34 -2.63 2.44
N VAL A 243 -13.68 -2.16 3.63
CA VAL A 243 -14.84 -2.65 4.39
C VAL A 243 -16.17 -2.33 3.70
N LEU A 244 -16.25 -1.20 2.99
CA LEU A 244 -17.49 -0.66 2.42
C LEU A 244 -17.70 -1.01 0.95
N HIS A 245 -16.64 -1.35 0.20
CA HIS A 245 -16.68 -1.59 -1.24
C HIS A 245 -16.05 -2.94 -1.61
N GLU A 246 -16.22 -3.36 -2.86
CA GLU A 246 -15.55 -4.55 -3.40
C GLU A 246 -14.02 -4.39 -3.32
N ALA A 247 -13.32 -5.43 -2.88
CA ALA A 247 -11.87 -5.39 -2.73
C ALA A 247 -11.17 -5.14 -4.08
N GLY A 248 -11.62 -5.82 -5.15
CA GLY A 248 -11.06 -5.61 -6.49
C GLY A 248 -11.23 -4.18 -7.00
N GLN A 249 -12.36 -3.51 -6.67
CA GLN A 249 -12.62 -2.13 -7.06
C GLN A 249 -11.73 -1.10 -6.34
N ILE A 250 -11.34 -1.38 -5.10
CA ILE A 250 -10.47 -0.49 -4.32
C ILE A 250 -9.01 -0.79 -4.62
N LEU A 251 -8.61 -2.07 -4.62
CA LEU A 251 -7.20 -2.45 -4.79
C LEU A 251 -6.64 -2.10 -6.17
N VAL A 252 -7.49 -1.95 -7.21
CA VAL A 252 -7.03 -1.50 -8.53
C VAL A 252 -6.40 -0.10 -8.49
N PHE A 253 -6.76 0.75 -7.53
CA PHE A 253 -6.15 2.07 -7.38
C PHE A 253 -4.67 2.00 -6.98
N ASN A 254 -4.16 0.86 -6.49
CA ASN A 254 -2.72 0.68 -6.26
C ASN A 254 -1.88 0.93 -7.52
N MET A 255 -2.46 0.75 -8.71
CA MET A 255 -1.82 1.09 -9.99
C MET A 255 -1.47 2.59 -10.12
N LEU A 256 -2.12 3.49 -9.37
CA LEU A 256 -1.79 4.91 -9.35
C LEU A 256 -0.57 5.24 -8.48
N ILE A 257 -0.14 4.35 -7.59
CA ILE A 257 0.97 4.63 -6.67
C ILE A 257 2.26 4.95 -7.43
N PRO A 258 2.72 4.21 -8.44
CA PRO A 258 3.88 4.58 -9.23
C PRO A 258 3.72 5.93 -9.93
N VAL A 259 2.53 6.21 -10.45
CA VAL A 259 2.21 7.47 -11.14
C VAL A 259 2.31 8.66 -10.18
N THR A 260 1.64 8.57 -9.04
CA THR A 260 1.68 9.63 -8.02
C THR A 260 3.06 9.77 -7.39
N GLY A 261 3.81 8.66 -7.26
CA GLY A 261 5.19 8.66 -6.82
C GLY A 261 6.11 9.44 -7.76
N ALA A 262 5.97 9.24 -9.08
CA ALA A 262 6.72 9.98 -10.08
C ALA A 262 6.41 11.48 -10.07
N ILE A 263 5.13 11.85 -9.89
CA ILE A 263 4.71 13.25 -9.73
C ILE A 263 5.41 13.90 -8.54
N TRP A 264 5.38 13.24 -7.38
CA TRP A 264 6.05 13.76 -6.18
C TRP A 264 7.57 13.78 -6.30
N SER A 265 8.18 12.77 -6.97
CA SER A 265 9.63 12.76 -7.23
C SER A 265 10.07 13.90 -8.14
N PHE A 266 9.25 14.31 -9.09
CA PHE A 266 9.49 15.50 -9.90
C PHE A 266 9.58 16.76 -9.03
N PHE A 267 8.62 16.98 -8.12
CA PHE A 267 8.60 18.18 -7.28
C PHE A 267 9.65 18.16 -6.15
N ILE A 268 9.92 17.00 -5.53
CA ILE A 268 10.77 16.88 -4.33
C ILE A 268 12.23 16.62 -4.70
N LEU A 269 12.47 15.78 -5.72
CA LEU A 269 13.81 15.33 -6.10
C LEU A 269 14.30 15.92 -7.43
N GLY A 270 13.45 16.63 -8.17
CA GLY A 270 13.79 17.17 -9.49
C GLY A 270 13.89 16.12 -10.60
N GLU A 271 13.35 14.92 -10.40
CA GLU A 271 13.36 13.83 -11.38
C GLU A 271 12.40 14.14 -12.54
N ARG A 272 12.92 14.21 -13.78
CA ARG A 272 12.16 14.69 -14.96
C ARG A 272 11.47 13.61 -15.77
N GLN A 273 11.50 12.36 -15.34
CA GLN A 273 10.93 11.22 -16.07
C GLN A 273 9.45 11.40 -16.42
N ILE A 274 8.68 12.10 -15.56
CA ILE A 274 7.25 12.34 -15.80
C ILE A 274 6.97 13.22 -17.03
N LEU A 275 7.97 13.96 -17.52
CA LEU A 275 7.85 14.83 -18.70
C LEU A 275 7.98 14.04 -20.02
N GLU A 276 8.36 12.76 -19.97
CA GLU A 276 8.42 11.92 -21.17
C GLU A 276 7.02 11.61 -21.70
N PRO A 277 6.80 11.68 -23.04
CA PRO A 277 5.49 11.40 -23.64
C PRO A 277 4.90 10.02 -23.27
N LEU A 278 5.76 9.01 -23.10
CA LEU A 278 5.39 7.66 -22.66
C LEU A 278 4.74 7.66 -21.28
N TYR A 279 5.16 8.57 -20.39
CA TYR A 279 4.56 8.71 -19.06
C TYR A 279 3.10 9.18 -19.14
N LEU A 280 2.79 10.14 -20.02
CA LEU A 280 1.43 10.62 -20.23
C LEU A 280 0.52 9.50 -20.74
N VAL A 281 0.99 8.73 -21.73
CA VAL A 281 0.26 7.56 -22.26
C VAL A 281 0.02 6.53 -21.16
N SER A 282 1.00 6.24 -20.34
CA SER A 282 0.89 5.33 -19.20
C SER A 282 -0.15 5.78 -18.17
N ILE A 283 -0.15 7.08 -17.81
CA ILE A 283 -1.15 7.66 -16.91
C ILE A 283 -2.56 7.45 -17.48
N LEU A 284 -2.76 7.76 -18.76
CA LEU A 284 -4.06 7.61 -19.43
C LEU A 284 -4.52 6.14 -19.46
N LEU A 285 -3.63 5.20 -19.77
CA LEU A 285 -3.94 3.76 -19.77
C LEU A 285 -4.27 3.25 -18.35
N THR A 286 -3.49 3.66 -17.36
CA THR A 286 -3.72 3.30 -15.97
C THR A 286 -5.08 3.85 -15.49
N ALA A 287 -5.40 5.09 -15.78
CA ALA A 287 -6.69 5.70 -15.45
C ALA A 287 -7.85 5.00 -16.15
N ALA A 288 -7.72 4.69 -17.45
CA ALA A 288 -8.72 3.94 -18.21
C ALA A 288 -8.94 2.54 -17.60
N GLY A 289 -7.88 1.83 -17.24
CA GLY A 289 -7.95 0.53 -16.57
C GLY A 289 -8.74 0.60 -15.26
N ILE A 290 -8.44 1.58 -14.40
CA ILE A 290 -9.16 1.79 -13.13
C ILE A 290 -10.65 2.10 -13.39
N ILE A 291 -10.96 2.95 -14.37
CA ILE A 291 -12.34 3.27 -14.74
C ILE A 291 -13.07 2.00 -15.18
N LEU A 292 -12.48 1.20 -16.07
CA LEU A 292 -13.08 -0.05 -16.55
C LEU A 292 -13.39 -1.04 -15.42
N VAL A 293 -12.46 -1.25 -14.47
CA VAL A 293 -12.69 -2.11 -13.30
C VAL A 293 -13.87 -1.60 -12.47
N ASN A 294 -14.03 -0.28 -12.40
CA ASN A 294 -15.06 0.35 -11.59
C ASN A 294 -16.40 0.59 -12.35
N MET A 295 -16.47 0.29 -13.64
CA MET A 295 -17.73 0.38 -14.36
C MET A 295 -18.71 -0.70 -13.91
N LYS A 296 -19.97 -0.32 -13.67
CA LYS A 296 -21.05 -1.29 -13.48
C LYS A 296 -21.43 -1.86 -14.86
N ARG A 297 -21.49 -3.17 -14.97
CA ARG A 297 -22.16 -3.78 -16.12
C ARG A 297 -23.64 -3.37 -16.04
N SER A 298 -24.14 -2.69 -17.08
CA SER A 298 -25.58 -2.53 -17.25
C SER A 298 -26.15 -3.95 -17.40
N GLU A 299 -26.83 -4.45 -16.38
CA GLU A 299 -27.64 -5.66 -16.55
C GLU A 299 -28.72 -5.31 -17.59
N LYS A 300 -28.56 -5.80 -18.81
CA LYS A 300 -29.67 -5.87 -19.74
C LYS A 300 -30.75 -6.71 -19.05
N LYS A 301 -31.84 -6.06 -18.67
CA LYS A 301 -33.09 -6.71 -18.27
C LYS A 301 -33.59 -7.59 -19.40
#